data_f263c65e7ad2b0d3d773efa0eb0ad05d
#
_entry.id   f263c65e7ad2b0d3d773efa0eb0ad05d
#
_cell.length_a   1.000
_cell.length_b   1.000
_cell.length_c   1.000
_cell.angle_alpha   90.00
_cell.angle_beta   90.00
_cell.angle_gamma   90.00
#
_symmetry.space_group_name_H-M   'P 1'
#
loop_
_entity.id
_entity.type
_entity.pdbx_description
1 polymer ?
#
loop_
_entity_poly.entity_id
_entity_poly.type
_entity_poly.pdbx_seq_one_letter_code
_entity_poly.pdbx_strand_id
1 'polypeptide(L)'
;IPIDNAVEYMKAAIEKSYGAKGQNVVDMNKAAVDAGLTALVKLDIPADWATAVDTTTAQKPHSDRADVQSYLDTVMFPAAAMEGDVLTTSQVLPGVDGTLPSGTAAYEKRATAVTVPEWQSENCIQCNQCSMVCPHAVIRPLALNAEEVAAAPAGMKMVDFKNKKLADYKFAIVISPMDCTGCGSCANVCPAPNKALVMKPMLEQMDQQEVFNATAYTVTEKDMGPLTVVSAQFKQPLLEFSGACGGCGETPYAKLVTQLFGDRMYVANATGCSSIWGGSAPSTPYTVNKKGQGPAWENSLFEDAAEFGYGMNLAVNQRRAKLIEEVETLCGLDFADEDIVAAGKAWLENRDDPAKSRETGDKLVALIEDFFAHQDLTGTPFEEQWLANGKKCG
;
A
#
# COMPACT_ATOMS: atom_id res chain seq x y z
N ILE A 1 -36.36 -18.85 23.43
CA ILE A 1 -37.61 -18.16 23.03
C ILE A 1 -38.10 -18.86 21.78
N PRO A 2 -39.40 -19.27 21.72
CA PRO A 2 -39.99 -19.81 20.49
C PRO A 2 -39.83 -18.79 19.35
N ILE A 3 -39.63 -19.30 18.13
CA ILE A 3 -39.27 -18.41 16.98
C ILE A 3 -40.40 -17.42 16.68
N ASP A 4 -41.65 -17.83 16.76
CA ASP A 4 -42.80 -16.96 16.51
C ASP A 4 -42.83 -15.76 17.47
N ASN A 5 -42.58 -16.01 18.76
CA ASN A 5 -42.53 -14.96 19.77
C ASN A 5 -41.33 -14.03 19.52
N ALA A 6 -40.19 -14.56 19.09
CA ALA A 6 -39.01 -13.73 18.74
C ALA A 6 -39.35 -12.80 17.58
N VAL A 7 -40.01 -13.30 16.54
CA VAL A 7 -40.44 -12.49 15.36
C VAL A 7 -41.40 -11.39 15.78
N GLU A 8 -42.42 -11.72 16.65
CA GLU A 8 -43.35 -10.73 17.15
C GLU A 8 -42.61 -9.59 17.93
N TYR A 9 -41.69 -9.97 18.83
CA TYR A 9 -40.92 -9.00 19.60
C TYR A 9 -40.02 -8.12 18.70
N MET A 10 -39.40 -8.70 17.69
CA MET A 10 -38.60 -7.95 16.73
C MET A 10 -39.45 -6.93 15.95
N LYS A 11 -40.63 -7.37 15.47
CA LYS A 11 -41.56 -6.48 14.73
C LYS A 11 -42.12 -5.39 15.63
N ALA A 12 -42.43 -5.66 16.87
CA ALA A 12 -42.87 -4.65 17.84
C ALA A 12 -41.75 -3.63 18.14
N ALA A 13 -40.53 -4.10 18.29
CA ALA A 13 -39.36 -3.23 18.48
C ALA A 13 -39.10 -2.32 17.25
N ILE A 14 -39.31 -2.84 16.03
CA ILE A 14 -39.22 -2.07 14.78
C ILE A 14 -40.28 -0.92 14.79
N GLU A 15 -41.51 -1.21 15.12
CA GLU A 15 -42.54 -0.18 15.21
C GLU A 15 -42.17 0.93 16.21
N LYS A 16 -41.70 0.54 17.39
CA LYS A 16 -41.27 1.47 18.42
C LYS A 16 -40.08 2.35 17.98
N SER A 17 -39.10 1.76 17.30
CA SER A 17 -37.84 2.44 16.93
C SER A 17 -37.97 3.25 15.67
N TYR A 18 -38.77 2.81 14.70
CA TYR A 18 -38.83 3.41 13.37
C TYR A 18 -40.16 4.04 13.01
N GLY A 19 -41.21 3.93 13.86
CA GLY A 19 -42.54 4.48 13.58
C GLY A 19 -42.54 5.98 13.24
N ALA A 20 -41.72 6.76 13.92
CA ALA A 20 -41.55 8.19 13.63
C ALA A 20 -40.90 8.48 12.27
N LYS A 21 -40.25 7.52 11.63
CA LYS A 21 -39.60 7.65 10.30
C LYS A 21 -40.55 7.35 9.14
N GLY A 22 -41.76 6.95 9.43
CA GLY A 22 -42.81 6.66 8.44
C GLY A 22 -43.05 5.15 8.23
N GLN A 23 -44.29 4.84 7.80
CA GLN A 23 -44.77 3.48 7.65
C GLN A 23 -43.95 2.66 6.66
N ASN A 24 -43.50 3.26 5.56
CA ASN A 24 -42.65 2.58 4.58
C ASN A 24 -41.35 2.00 5.21
N VAL A 25 -40.73 2.72 6.16
CA VAL A 25 -39.52 2.26 6.85
C VAL A 25 -39.84 1.10 7.79
N VAL A 26 -40.98 1.17 8.48
CA VAL A 26 -41.46 0.08 9.36
C VAL A 26 -41.74 -1.17 8.54
N ASP A 27 -42.45 -1.05 7.42
CA ASP A 27 -42.84 -2.18 6.58
C ASP A 27 -41.60 -2.85 5.94
N MET A 28 -40.65 -2.08 5.46
CA MET A 28 -39.38 -2.58 4.92
C MET A 28 -38.59 -3.38 5.96
N ASN A 29 -38.49 -2.89 7.18
CA ASN A 29 -37.77 -3.59 8.26
C ASN A 29 -38.52 -4.85 8.71
N LYS A 30 -39.88 -4.85 8.79
CA LYS A 30 -40.67 -6.02 9.08
C LYS A 30 -40.52 -7.09 7.98
N ALA A 31 -40.53 -6.67 6.71
CA ALA A 31 -40.31 -7.58 5.59
C ALA A 31 -38.93 -8.24 5.64
N ALA A 32 -37.91 -7.53 6.11
CA ALA A 32 -36.57 -8.09 6.30
C ALA A 32 -36.54 -9.19 7.39
N VAL A 33 -37.30 -9.01 8.48
CA VAL A 33 -37.47 -10.04 9.51
C VAL A 33 -38.15 -11.29 8.93
N ASP A 34 -39.23 -11.10 8.15
CA ASP A 34 -39.94 -12.22 7.50
C ASP A 34 -39.07 -12.94 6.47
N ALA A 35 -38.29 -12.19 5.68
CA ALA A 35 -37.34 -12.73 4.72
C ALA A 35 -36.24 -13.57 5.41
N GLY A 36 -35.79 -13.19 6.60
CA GLY A 36 -34.83 -13.96 7.39
C GLY A 36 -35.33 -15.38 7.76
N LEU A 37 -36.64 -15.58 7.79
CA LEU A 37 -37.25 -16.90 8.04
C LEU A 37 -37.42 -17.73 6.77
N THR A 38 -37.69 -17.08 5.65
CA THR A 38 -38.13 -17.75 4.42
C THR A 38 -37.05 -17.79 3.30
N ALA A 39 -36.03 -16.96 3.39
CA ALA A 39 -34.96 -16.88 2.39
C ALA A 39 -33.85 -17.94 2.60
N LEU A 40 -33.97 -18.78 3.62
CA LEU A 40 -33.02 -19.86 3.83
C LEU A 40 -33.17 -20.91 2.72
N VAL A 41 -32.10 -21.19 2.02
CA VAL A 41 -32.02 -22.21 1.00
C VAL A 41 -31.22 -23.39 1.53
N LYS A 42 -31.81 -24.58 1.54
CA LYS A 42 -31.08 -25.81 1.85
C LYS A 42 -30.19 -26.16 0.68
N LEU A 43 -28.89 -26.22 0.92
CA LEU A 43 -27.91 -26.66 -0.09
C LEU A 43 -27.83 -28.21 -0.02
N ASP A 44 -28.00 -28.86 -1.16
CA ASP A 44 -27.69 -30.28 -1.32
C ASP A 44 -26.20 -30.42 -1.59
N ILE A 45 -25.48 -30.89 -0.57
CA ILE A 45 -24.02 -31.12 -0.67
C ILE A 45 -23.78 -32.40 -1.45
N PRO A 46 -23.06 -32.38 -2.59
CA PRO A 46 -22.72 -33.58 -3.35
C PRO A 46 -21.98 -34.60 -2.44
N ALA A 47 -22.35 -35.86 -2.55
CA ALA A 47 -21.78 -36.92 -1.69
C ALA A 47 -20.27 -37.15 -1.94
N ASP A 48 -19.81 -36.86 -3.13
CA ASP A 48 -18.41 -36.94 -3.53
C ASP A 48 -17.50 -35.89 -2.84
N TRP A 49 -18.07 -34.82 -2.29
CA TRP A 49 -17.30 -33.86 -1.49
C TRP A 49 -16.74 -34.49 -0.20
N ALA A 50 -17.38 -35.53 0.34
CA ALA A 50 -16.89 -36.21 1.52
C ALA A 50 -15.55 -36.96 1.26
N THR A 51 -15.27 -37.30 0.01
CA THR A 51 -14.07 -38.01 -0.42
C THR A 51 -13.18 -37.18 -1.33
N ALA A 52 -13.48 -35.90 -1.50
CA ALA A 52 -12.69 -35.02 -2.30
C ALA A 52 -11.28 -34.87 -1.73
N VAL A 53 -10.27 -35.01 -2.58
CA VAL A 53 -8.87 -34.78 -2.23
C VAL A 53 -8.48 -33.42 -2.81
N ASP A 54 -7.83 -32.60 -2.01
CA ASP A 54 -7.28 -31.34 -2.51
C ASP A 54 -6.20 -31.63 -3.56
N THR A 55 -6.52 -31.34 -4.82
CA THR A 55 -5.60 -31.47 -5.94
C THR A 55 -5.04 -30.09 -6.35
N THR A 56 -5.37 -29.03 -5.62
CA THR A 56 -4.86 -27.70 -5.92
C THR A 56 -3.38 -27.61 -5.54
N THR A 57 -2.54 -27.45 -6.52
CA THR A 57 -1.13 -27.09 -6.36
C THR A 57 -1.01 -25.57 -6.34
N ALA A 58 -1.80 -24.91 -5.49
CA ALA A 58 -1.70 -23.46 -5.34
C ALA A 58 -0.27 -23.12 -4.91
N GLN A 59 0.48 -22.50 -5.82
CA GLN A 59 1.80 -21.97 -5.47
C GLN A 59 1.60 -20.86 -4.45
N LYS A 60 2.23 -21.03 -3.29
CA LYS A 60 2.26 -19.95 -2.31
C LYS A 60 2.98 -18.75 -2.94
N PRO A 61 2.47 -17.54 -2.77
CA PRO A 61 3.17 -16.35 -3.19
C PRO A 61 4.60 -16.32 -2.63
N HIS A 62 5.56 -15.84 -3.43
CA HIS A 62 6.97 -15.80 -3.08
C HIS A 62 7.48 -14.36 -3.09
N SER A 63 8.40 -14.05 -2.17
CA SER A 63 9.09 -12.77 -2.06
C SER A 63 10.59 -12.94 -2.27
N ASP A 64 11.19 -12.05 -3.06
CA ASP A 64 12.65 -11.98 -3.22
C ASP A 64 13.36 -11.36 -1.99
N ARG A 65 12.59 -10.71 -1.10
CA ARG A 65 13.10 -10.20 0.18
C ARG A 65 13.13 -11.31 1.21
N ALA A 66 14.34 -11.67 1.67
CA ALA A 66 14.54 -12.78 2.59
C ALA A 66 13.82 -12.61 3.94
N ASP A 67 13.77 -11.38 4.48
CA ASP A 67 13.04 -11.05 5.71
C ASP A 67 11.53 -11.27 5.55
N VAL A 68 10.97 -10.81 4.44
CA VAL A 68 9.56 -11.02 4.10
C VAL A 68 9.27 -12.50 3.89
N GLN A 69 10.07 -13.21 3.05
CA GLN A 69 9.84 -14.62 2.78
C GLN A 69 9.87 -15.46 4.06
N SER A 70 10.85 -15.23 4.93
CA SER A 70 10.92 -15.90 6.23
C SER A 70 9.65 -15.68 7.06
N TYR A 71 9.16 -14.45 7.13
CA TYR A 71 7.93 -14.12 7.85
C TYR A 71 6.68 -14.76 7.23
N LEU A 72 6.59 -14.76 5.89
CA LEU A 72 5.48 -15.41 5.18
C LEU A 72 5.40 -16.90 5.54
N ASP A 73 6.52 -17.62 5.47
CA ASP A 73 6.55 -19.06 5.68
C ASP A 73 6.37 -19.45 7.15
N THR A 74 6.92 -18.66 8.07
CA THR A 74 6.95 -19.02 9.50
C THR A 74 5.78 -18.48 10.30
N VAL A 75 5.14 -17.38 9.88
CA VAL A 75 4.08 -16.72 10.65
C VAL A 75 2.81 -16.50 9.82
N MET A 76 2.94 -15.78 8.69
CA MET A 76 1.76 -15.28 7.99
C MET A 76 0.92 -16.39 7.34
N PHE A 77 1.54 -17.31 6.60
CA PHE A 77 0.79 -18.39 5.96
C PHE A 77 0.19 -19.39 6.95
N PRO A 78 0.88 -19.82 8.02
CA PRO A 78 0.25 -20.63 9.07
C PRO A 78 -0.91 -19.89 9.75
N ALA A 79 -0.77 -18.61 10.07
CA ALA A 79 -1.86 -17.84 10.66
C ALA A 79 -3.06 -17.71 9.70
N ALA A 80 -2.81 -17.45 8.42
CA ALA A 80 -3.85 -17.37 7.39
C ALA A 80 -4.55 -18.72 7.15
N ALA A 81 -3.84 -19.83 7.33
CA ALA A 81 -4.40 -21.18 7.28
C ALA A 81 -5.17 -21.60 8.56
N MET A 82 -5.33 -20.70 9.52
CA MET A 82 -5.91 -20.98 10.84
C MET A 82 -5.11 -22.01 11.68
N GLU A 83 -3.81 -22.10 11.41
CA GLU A 83 -2.86 -22.98 12.09
C GLU A 83 -1.97 -22.20 13.10
N GLY A 84 -2.46 -21.09 13.62
CA GLY A 84 -1.72 -20.25 14.56
C GLY A 84 -1.26 -20.97 15.84
N ASP A 85 -1.99 -21.99 16.28
CA ASP A 85 -1.66 -22.76 17.48
C ASP A 85 -0.37 -23.61 17.35
N VAL A 86 0.10 -23.86 16.12
CA VAL A 86 1.36 -24.59 15.90
C VAL A 86 2.59 -23.67 15.94
N LEU A 87 2.39 -22.35 15.97
CA LEU A 87 3.47 -21.37 16.02
C LEU A 87 4.19 -21.42 17.37
N THR A 88 5.49 -21.59 17.32
CA THR A 88 6.32 -21.56 18.53
C THR A 88 6.71 -20.13 18.89
N THR A 89 7.04 -19.90 20.16
CA THR A 89 7.55 -18.61 20.65
C THR A 89 8.77 -18.14 19.82
N SER A 90 9.66 -19.05 19.46
CA SER A 90 10.87 -18.72 18.67
C SER A 90 10.54 -18.20 17.27
N GLN A 91 9.43 -18.63 16.67
CA GLN A 91 9.00 -18.17 15.35
C GLN A 91 8.43 -16.74 15.38
N VAL A 92 7.76 -16.38 16.46
CA VAL A 92 7.17 -15.04 16.63
C VAL A 92 8.08 -14.05 17.34
N LEU A 93 9.16 -14.52 17.97
CA LEU A 93 10.12 -13.70 18.69
C LEU A 93 10.77 -12.56 17.88
N PRO A 94 11.07 -12.72 16.58
CA PRO A 94 11.60 -11.62 15.79
C PRO A 94 10.72 -10.37 15.75
N GLY A 95 9.41 -10.51 15.95
CA GLY A 95 8.46 -9.40 16.03
C GLY A 95 8.11 -8.97 17.47
N VAL A 96 8.86 -9.40 18.49
CA VAL A 96 8.57 -9.14 19.91
C VAL A 96 8.60 -7.65 20.28
N ASP A 97 9.34 -6.85 19.54
CA ASP A 97 9.41 -5.39 19.66
C ASP A 97 8.27 -4.66 18.92
N GLY A 98 7.34 -5.41 18.29
CA GLY A 98 6.24 -4.88 17.50
C GLY A 98 6.59 -4.61 16.04
N THR A 99 7.82 -4.87 15.60
CA THR A 99 8.19 -4.70 14.19
C THR A 99 7.68 -5.86 13.34
N LEU A 100 7.07 -5.52 12.18
CA LEU A 100 6.63 -6.48 11.17
C LEU A 100 7.25 -6.11 9.82
N PRO A 101 7.59 -7.08 8.98
CA PRO A 101 8.07 -6.79 7.63
C PRO A 101 7.02 -6.04 6.83
N SER A 102 7.43 -4.94 6.19
CA SER A 102 6.54 -4.11 5.37
C SER A 102 6.20 -4.76 4.03
N GLY A 103 4.98 -4.49 3.51
CA GLY A 103 4.53 -4.94 2.20
C GLY A 103 4.00 -6.38 2.17
N THR A 104 3.77 -7.01 3.31
CA THR A 104 3.30 -8.41 3.37
C THR A 104 1.86 -8.59 2.88
N ALA A 105 1.03 -7.55 2.87
CA ALA A 105 -0.33 -7.59 2.31
C ALA A 105 -0.35 -7.96 0.81
N ALA A 106 0.74 -7.71 0.07
CA ALA A 106 0.89 -8.12 -1.33
C ALA A 106 0.82 -9.64 -1.55
N TYR A 107 1.02 -10.43 -0.50
CA TYR A 107 1.07 -11.89 -0.55
C TYR A 107 -0.20 -12.58 -0.01
N GLU A 108 -1.19 -11.82 0.45
CA GLU A 108 -2.45 -12.41 0.93
C GLU A 108 -3.32 -12.98 -0.20
N LYS A 109 -3.44 -12.25 -1.31
CA LYS A 109 -4.22 -12.69 -2.48
C LYS A 109 -5.61 -13.23 -2.11
N ARG A 110 -6.41 -12.41 -1.43
CA ARG A 110 -7.71 -12.81 -0.82
C ARG A 110 -8.76 -13.23 -1.85
N ALA A 111 -8.71 -12.71 -3.08
CA ALA A 111 -9.63 -13.05 -4.18
C ALA A 111 -11.12 -12.92 -3.82
N THR A 112 -11.50 -11.88 -3.10
CA THR A 112 -12.86 -11.71 -2.54
C THR A 112 -13.88 -11.11 -3.51
N ALA A 113 -13.42 -10.55 -4.64
CA ALA A 113 -14.30 -9.88 -5.59
C ALA A 113 -15.10 -10.87 -6.44
N VAL A 114 -16.40 -10.64 -6.57
CA VAL A 114 -17.23 -11.36 -7.56
C VAL A 114 -16.95 -10.84 -8.97
N THR A 115 -16.80 -9.52 -9.11
CA THR A 115 -16.48 -8.84 -10.36
C THR A 115 -15.30 -7.90 -10.17
N VAL A 116 -14.45 -7.80 -11.21
CA VAL A 116 -13.29 -6.91 -11.24
C VAL A 116 -13.30 -6.08 -12.53
N PRO A 117 -12.63 -4.92 -12.56
CA PRO A 117 -12.62 -4.11 -13.76
C PRO A 117 -11.78 -4.75 -14.87
N GLU A 118 -12.31 -4.74 -16.09
CA GLU A 118 -11.57 -4.95 -17.32
C GLU A 118 -11.28 -3.60 -17.97
N TRP A 119 -10.04 -3.37 -18.42
CA TRP A 119 -9.67 -2.15 -19.11
C TRP A 119 -9.97 -2.20 -20.60
N GLN A 120 -10.86 -1.31 -21.06
CA GLN A 120 -11.17 -1.04 -22.45
C GLN A 120 -10.25 0.07 -22.95
N SER A 121 -9.11 -0.31 -23.50
CA SER A 121 -8.02 0.61 -23.82
C SER A 121 -8.40 1.67 -24.86
N GLU A 122 -9.23 1.31 -25.82
CA GLU A 122 -9.74 2.17 -26.90
C GLU A 122 -10.61 3.33 -26.37
N ASN A 123 -11.29 3.12 -25.25
CA ASN A 123 -12.15 4.13 -24.61
C ASN A 123 -11.39 5.02 -23.64
N CYS A 124 -10.15 4.64 -23.26
CA CYS A 124 -9.41 5.28 -22.20
C CYS A 124 -8.90 6.67 -22.61
N ILE A 125 -9.19 7.68 -21.79
CA ILE A 125 -8.70 9.06 -21.98
C ILE A 125 -7.43 9.36 -21.16
N GLN A 126 -6.89 8.37 -20.43
CA GLN A 126 -5.64 8.45 -19.64
C GLN A 126 -5.68 9.48 -18.52
N CYS A 127 -6.84 9.67 -17.90
CA CYS A 127 -7.04 10.64 -16.79
C CYS A 127 -6.63 10.10 -15.42
N ASN A 128 -6.34 8.82 -15.26
CA ASN A 128 -5.93 8.12 -14.03
C ASN A 128 -6.90 8.23 -12.83
N GLN A 129 -8.14 8.71 -13.03
CA GLN A 129 -9.11 8.82 -11.94
C GLN A 129 -9.44 7.46 -11.31
N CYS A 130 -9.46 6.39 -12.12
CA CYS A 130 -9.66 5.03 -11.65
C CYS A 130 -8.57 4.55 -10.68
N SER A 131 -7.31 4.86 -10.96
CA SER A 131 -6.20 4.59 -10.05
C SER A 131 -6.32 5.43 -8.79
N MET A 132 -6.63 6.73 -8.93
CA MET A 132 -6.73 7.65 -7.80
C MET A 132 -7.75 7.19 -6.76
N VAL A 133 -8.95 6.80 -7.19
CA VAL A 133 -10.05 6.42 -6.28
C VAL A 133 -9.95 4.96 -5.78
N CYS A 134 -9.02 4.17 -6.31
CA CYS A 134 -8.89 2.78 -5.90
C CYS A 134 -8.41 2.67 -4.45
N PRO A 135 -9.23 2.10 -3.52
CA PRO A 135 -8.86 2.04 -2.10
C PRO A 135 -7.69 1.10 -1.81
N HIS A 136 -7.44 0.14 -2.70
CA HIS A 136 -6.49 -0.94 -2.49
C HIS A 136 -5.28 -0.89 -3.42
N ALA A 137 -5.13 0.19 -4.20
CA ALA A 137 -4.03 0.37 -5.15
C ALA A 137 -3.88 -0.77 -6.18
N VAL A 138 -4.98 -1.43 -6.52
CA VAL A 138 -4.97 -2.57 -7.46
C VAL A 138 -4.97 -2.14 -8.93
N ILE A 139 -5.18 -0.86 -9.21
CA ILE A 139 -5.17 -0.27 -10.55
C ILE A 139 -3.94 0.61 -10.68
N ARG A 140 -3.03 0.24 -11.58
CA ARG A 140 -1.76 0.97 -11.80
C ARG A 140 -1.67 1.47 -13.24
N PRO A 141 -1.60 2.77 -13.48
CA PRO A 141 -1.19 3.30 -14.77
C PRO A 141 0.33 3.14 -14.91
N LEU A 142 0.77 2.68 -16.05
CA LEU A 142 2.17 2.50 -16.38
C LEU A 142 2.56 3.33 -17.61
N ALA A 143 3.79 3.86 -17.57
CA ALA A 143 4.47 4.47 -18.71
C ALA A 143 5.65 3.58 -19.09
N LEU A 144 5.54 2.87 -20.21
CA LEU A 144 6.54 1.89 -20.64
C LEU A 144 7.42 2.48 -21.74
N ASN A 145 8.73 2.39 -21.56
CA ASN A 145 9.71 2.67 -22.61
C ASN A 145 9.81 1.49 -23.60
N ALA A 146 10.62 1.61 -24.63
CA ALA A 146 10.77 0.57 -25.66
C ALA A 146 11.26 -0.78 -25.11
N GLU A 147 12.17 -0.76 -24.13
CA GLU A 147 12.72 -1.97 -23.50
C GLU A 147 11.64 -2.66 -22.65
N GLU A 148 10.90 -1.89 -21.85
CA GLU A 148 9.80 -2.39 -21.01
C GLU A 148 8.64 -2.92 -21.86
N VAL A 149 8.37 -2.30 -23.01
CA VAL A 149 7.41 -2.80 -23.98
C VAL A 149 7.85 -4.16 -24.57
N ALA A 150 9.13 -4.30 -24.88
CA ALA A 150 9.69 -5.56 -25.41
C ALA A 150 9.69 -6.69 -24.36
N ALA A 151 9.84 -6.33 -23.07
CA ALA A 151 9.82 -7.28 -21.95
C ALA A 151 8.41 -7.58 -21.41
N ALA A 152 7.38 -6.86 -21.88
CA ALA A 152 6.03 -7.01 -21.39
C ALA A 152 5.44 -8.39 -21.73
N PRO A 153 4.57 -8.94 -20.85
CA PRO A 153 3.89 -10.21 -21.12
C PRO A 153 3.11 -10.18 -22.43
N ALA A 154 3.09 -11.33 -23.13
CA ALA A 154 2.33 -11.47 -24.37
C ALA A 154 0.84 -11.19 -24.11
N GLY A 155 0.22 -10.39 -24.97
CA GLY A 155 -1.20 -10.02 -24.85
C GLY A 155 -1.48 -8.85 -23.89
N MET A 156 -0.47 -8.27 -23.23
CA MET A 156 -0.67 -7.06 -22.45
C MET A 156 -1.21 -5.92 -23.31
N LYS A 157 -2.35 -5.35 -22.91
CA LYS A 157 -2.95 -4.20 -23.59
C LYS A 157 -2.13 -2.94 -23.36
N MET A 158 -1.72 -2.27 -24.42
CA MET A 158 -0.97 -1.01 -24.38
C MET A 158 -1.47 -0.07 -25.48
N VAL A 159 -1.43 1.23 -25.24
CA VAL A 159 -1.79 2.27 -26.22
C VAL A 159 -0.75 3.39 -26.21
N ASP A 160 -0.77 4.24 -27.23
CA ASP A 160 0.09 5.41 -27.27
C ASP A 160 -0.30 6.41 -26.18
N PHE A 161 0.70 7.13 -25.63
CA PHE A 161 0.42 8.25 -24.75
C PHE A 161 -0.29 9.36 -25.52
N LYS A 162 -1.38 9.88 -24.95
CA LYS A 162 -2.09 11.05 -25.50
C LYS A 162 -1.35 12.37 -25.28
N ASN A 163 -0.41 12.39 -24.30
CA ASN A 163 0.44 13.54 -24.09
C ASN A 163 1.64 13.54 -25.06
N LYS A 164 1.73 14.54 -25.93
CA LYS A 164 2.79 14.64 -26.94
C LYS A 164 4.22 14.70 -26.36
N LYS A 165 4.39 15.15 -25.13
CA LYS A 165 5.70 15.16 -24.44
C LYS A 165 6.15 13.75 -24.01
N LEU A 166 5.26 12.77 -24.03
CA LEU A 166 5.48 11.38 -23.65
C LEU A 166 5.20 10.44 -24.85
N ALA A 167 5.32 10.94 -26.07
CA ALA A 167 5.02 10.19 -27.28
C ALA A 167 5.90 8.95 -27.48
N ASP A 168 7.09 8.92 -26.87
CA ASP A 168 8.02 7.79 -26.93
C ASP A 168 7.66 6.64 -25.99
N TYR A 169 6.66 6.84 -25.10
CA TYR A 169 6.18 5.82 -24.18
C TYR A 169 4.87 5.19 -24.63
N LYS A 170 4.63 3.95 -24.16
CA LYS A 170 3.30 3.34 -24.20
C LYS A 170 2.62 3.51 -22.84
N PHE A 171 1.31 3.71 -22.89
CA PHE A 171 0.44 3.78 -21.72
C PHE A 171 -0.28 2.44 -21.52
N ALA A 172 -0.34 1.96 -20.28
CA ALA A 172 -1.14 0.82 -19.89
C ALA A 172 -1.83 1.06 -18.55
N ILE A 173 -2.97 0.39 -18.35
CA ILE A 173 -3.59 0.18 -17.04
C ILE A 173 -3.47 -1.31 -16.73
N VAL A 174 -2.80 -1.64 -15.63
CA VAL A 174 -2.73 -3.00 -15.10
C VAL A 174 -3.53 -3.13 -13.82
N ILE A 175 -4.12 -4.29 -13.61
CA ILE A 175 -5.09 -4.52 -12.54
C ILE A 175 -4.75 -5.84 -11.85
N SER A 176 -4.80 -5.86 -10.50
CA SER A 176 -4.69 -7.08 -9.70
C SER A 176 -6.09 -7.59 -9.32
N PRO A 177 -6.63 -8.62 -10.00
CA PRO A 177 -7.93 -9.19 -9.67
C PRO A 177 -7.98 -9.79 -8.27
N MET A 178 -6.92 -10.47 -7.82
CA MET A 178 -6.88 -11.16 -6.53
C MET A 178 -6.83 -10.21 -5.32
N ASP A 179 -6.43 -8.96 -5.52
CA ASP A 179 -6.39 -7.94 -4.47
C ASP A 179 -7.56 -6.94 -4.60
N CYS A 180 -8.37 -7.07 -5.65
CA CYS A 180 -9.56 -6.24 -5.87
C CYS A 180 -10.71 -6.67 -4.93
N THR A 181 -11.45 -5.68 -4.42
CA THR A 181 -12.65 -5.93 -3.58
C THR A 181 -13.96 -5.79 -4.36
N GLY A 182 -13.91 -5.56 -5.68
CA GLY A 182 -15.11 -5.48 -6.53
C GLY A 182 -16.02 -4.27 -6.29
N CYS A 183 -15.55 -3.23 -5.63
CA CYS A 183 -16.39 -2.09 -5.20
C CYS A 183 -16.97 -1.24 -6.34
N GLY A 184 -16.45 -1.33 -7.56
CA GLY A 184 -16.95 -0.59 -8.73
C GLY A 184 -16.63 0.91 -8.78
N SER A 185 -15.96 1.48 -7.78
CA SER A 185 -15.66 2.93 -7.73
C SER A 185 -14.90 3.41 -8.97
N CYS A 186 -13.96 2.62 -9.47
CA CYS A 186 -13.19 2.93 -10.67
C CYS A 186 -14.03 3.01 -11.95
N ALA A 187 -15.01 2.11 -12.11
CA ALA A 187 -15.94 2.14 -13.23
C ALA A 187 -16.92 3.33 -13.13
N ASN A 188 -17.41 3.60 -11.92
CA ASN A 188 -18.32 4.72 -11.68
C ASN A 188 -17.68 6.07 -11.98
N VAL A 189 -16.46 6.32 -11.49
CA VAL A 189 -15.77 7.61 -11.66
C VAL A 189 -15.23 7.83 -13.07
N CYS A 190 -15.14 6.78 -13.90
CA CYS A 190 -14.59 6.89 -15.24
C CYS A 190 -15.40 7.89 -16.08
N PRO A 191 -14.78 9.01 -16.55
CA PRO A 191 -15.47 10.05 -17.29
C PRO A 191 -15.58 9.77 -18.79
N ALA A 192 -14.95 8.69 -19.29
CA ALA A 192 -15.01 8.34 -20.71
C ALA A 192 -16.46 8.03 -21.11
N PRO A 193 -16.96 8.55 -22.25
CA PRO A 193 -18.35 8.37 -22.68
C PRO A 193 -18.77 6.89 -22.74
N ASN A 194 -17.89 6.04 -23.23
CA ASN A 194 -18.11 4.58 -23.35
C ASN A 194 -17.45 3.79 -22.21
N LYS A 195 -17.17 4.42 -21.07
CA LYS A 195 -16.46 3.80 -19.96
C LYS A 195 -15.21 2.98 -20.37
N ALA A 196 -14.10 3.34 -19.82
CA ALA A 196 -12.84 2.61 -20.05
C ALA A 196 -12.62 1.48 -19.04
N LEU A 197 -13.44 1.39 -17.99
CA LEU A 197 -13.44 0.26 -17.07
C LEU A 197 -14.84 -0.34 -16.98
N VAL A 198 -14.92 -1.63 -17.24
CA VAL A 198 -16.18 -2.40 -17.21
C VAL A 198 -16.00 -3.54 -16.21
N MET A 199 -16.94 -3.68 -15.27
CA MET A 199 -16.89 -4.78 -14.30
C MET A 199 -17.26 -6.10 -14.98
N LYS A 200 -16.41 -7.12 -14.82
CA LYS A 200 -16.52 -8.46 -15.40
C LYS A 200 -16.35 -9.52 -14.30
N PRO A 201 -16.89 -10.73 -14.47
CA PRO A 201 -16.64 -11.82 -13.54
C PRO A 201 -15.13 -12.01 -13.28
N MET A 202 -14.74 -12.13 -12.03
CA MET A 202 -13.31 -12.18 -11.66
C MET A 202 -12.60 -13.35 -12.33
N LEU A 203 -13.23 -14.53 -12.39
CA LEU A 203 -12.62 -15.73 -12.97
C LEU A 203 -12.29 -15.59 -14.46
N GLU A 204 -13.01 -14.72 -15.18
CA GLU A 204 -12.74 -14.43 -16.60
C GLU A 204 -11.58 -13.45 -16.79
N GLN A 205 -11.06 -12.86 -15.68
CA GLN A 205 -10.08 -11.78 -15.70
C GLN A 205 -8.76 -12.16 -15.01
N MET A 206 -8.56 -13.44 -14.71
CA MET A 206 -7.38 -13.89 -13.95
C MET A 206 -6.05 -13.68 -14.71
N ASP A 207 -6.08 -13.66 -16.04
CA ASP A 207 -4.90 -13.35 -16.86
C ASP A 207 -4.30 -11.97 -16.53
N GLN A 208 -5.12 -11.02 -16.07
CA GLN A 208 -4.65 -9.71 -15.62
C GLN A 208 -3.70 -9.81 -14.43
N GLN A 209 -3.82 -10.86 -13.57
CA GLN A 209 -2.95 -11.05 -12.41
C GLN A 209 -1.51 -11.31 -12.83
N GLU A 210 -1.30 -12.10 -13.85
CA GLU A 210 0.04 -12.39 -14.38
C GLU A 210 0.68 -11.13 -14.96
N VAL A 211 -0.10 -10.35 -15.72
CA VAL A 211 0.35 -9.06 -16.26
C VAL A 211 0.70 -8.09 -15.13
N PHE A 212 -0.14 -8.00 -14.10
CA PHE A 212 0.12 -7.14 -12.94
C PHE A 212 1.41 -7.54 -12.23
N ASN A 213 1.57 -8.82 -11.91
CA ASN A 213 2.76 -9.35 -11.22
C ASN A 213 4.04 -9.08 -12.01
N ALA A 214 3.99 -9.22 -13.34
CA ALA A 214 5.14 -9.02 -14.20
C ALA A 214 5.54 -7.53 -14.39
N THR A 215 4.62 -6.59 -14.18
CA THR A 215 4.83 -5.20 -14.61
C THR A 215 4.71 -4.15 -13.50
N ALA A 216 3.84 -4.35 -12.52
CA ALA A 216 3.53 -3.32 -11.51
C ALA A 216 4.74 -2.86 -10.68
N TYR A 217 5.75 -3.73 -10.52
CA TYR A 217 6.95 -3.45 -9.73
C TYR A 217 8.23 -3.43 -10.58
N THR A 218 8.20 -3.92 -11.81
CA THR A 218 9.38 -3.96 -12.70
C THR A 218 9.50 -2.71 -13.55
N VAL A 219 8.37 -2.14 -14.02
CA VAL A 219 8.36 -0.88 -14.77
C VAL A 219 8.90 0.25 -13.88
N THR A 220 9.86 0.99 -14.40
CA THR A 220 10.52 2.07 -13.66
C THR A 220 9.67 3.33 -13.64
N GLU A 221 9.78 4.13 -12.57
CA GLU A 221 9.19 5.45 -12.56
C GLU A 221 9.82 6.35 -13.62
N LYS A 222 8.99 7.17 -14.26
CA LYS A 222 9.40 8.11 -15.29
C LYS A 222 9.14 9.54 -14.82
N ASP A 223 9.92 10.48 -15.32
CA ASP A 223 9.60 11.90 -15.14
C ASP A 223 8.34 12.25 -15.94
N MET A 224 7.24 12.38 -15.23
CA MET A 224 5.93 12.74 -15.79
C MET A 224 5.70 14.24 -15.86
N GLY A 225 6.74 15.06 -15.63
CA GLY A 225 6.66 16.51 -15.56
C GLY A 225 6.06 17.03 -14.25
N PRO A 226 5.42 18.21 -14.23
CA PRO A 226 4.89 18.81 -13.01
C PRO A 226 3.98 17.88 -12.25
N LEU A 227 4.10 17.89 -10.91
CA LEU A 227 3.30 17.08 -10.02
C LEU A 227 1.83 17.53 -10.07
N THR A 228 0.98 16.64 -10.53
CA THR A 228 -0.48 16.78 -10.61
C THR A 228 -1.12 15.52 -10.08
N VAL A 229 -2.44 15.53 -9.86
CA VAL A 229 -3.20 14.32 -9.51
C VAL A 229 -2.96 13.20 -10.52
N VAL A 230 -2.90 13.53 -11.80
CA VAL A 230 -2.69 12.55 -12.90
C VAL A 230 -1.28 11.98 -12.88
N SER A 231 -0.25 12.84 -12.78
CA SER A 231 1.15 12.42 -12.79
C SER A 231 1.54 11.66 -11.52
N ALA A 232 0.96 12.01 -10.35
CA ALA A 232 1.19 11.31 -9.09
C ALA A 232 0.81 9.83 -9.15
N GLN A 233 -0.19 9.46 -9.97
CA GLN A 233 -0.64 8.06 -10.05
C GLN A 233 0.37 7.12 -10.75
N PHE A 234 1.37 7.65 -11.47
CA PHE A 234 2.47 6.86 -12.01
C PHE A 234 3.56 6.53 -10.98
N LYS A 235 3.52 7.17 -9.81
CA LYS A 235 4.41 6.83 -8.70
C LYS A 235 3.93 5.56 -8.02
N GLN A 236 4.88 4.73 -7.57
CA GLN A 236 4.56 3.55 -6.78
C GLN A 236 3.79 3.95 -5.51
N PRO A 237 2.58 3.42 -5.26
CA PRO A 237 1.94 3.59 -3.97
C PRO A 237 2.71 2.78 -2.93
N LEU A 238 2.98 3.39 -1.78
CA LEU A 238 3.60 2.71 -0.64
C LEU A 238 2.57 2.38 0.46
N LEU A 239 1.30 2.36 0.07
CA LEU A 239 0.16 1.74 0.77
C LEU A 239 -0.64 0.99 -0.28
N GLU A 240 -0.72 -0.33 -0.15
CA GLU A 240 -1.38 -1.21 -1.12
C GLU A 240 -2.03 -2.42 -0.45
N PHE A 241 -3.10 -2.92 -1.05
CA PHE A 241 -3.79 -4.15 -0.65
C PHE A 241 -4.19 -4.20 0.82
N SER A 242 -4.54 -3.06 1.40
CA SER A 242 -4.96 -2.96 2.79
C SER A 242 -6.25 -3.73 3.06
N GLY A 243 -6.52 -4.04 4.33
CA GLY A 243 -7.75 -4.65 4.79
C GLY A 243 -8.96 -3.70 4.85
N ALA A 244 -8.90 -2.55 4.17
CA ALA A 244 -10.00 -1.58 4.12
C ALA A 244 -11.24 -2.14 3.41
N CYS A 245 -12.40 -1.60 3.74
CA CYS A 245 -13.68 -1.96 3.12
C CYS A 245 -13.66 -1.73 1.60
N GLY A 246 -14.46 -2.48 0.86
CA GLY A 246 -14.72 -2.21 -0.54
C GLY A 246 -15.29 -0.80 -0.73
N GLY A 247 -14.63 0.04 -1.54
CA GLY A 247 -15.04 1.43 -1.74
C GLY A 247 -14.70 2.39 -0.60
N CYS A 248 -13.75 2.04 0.28
CA CYS A 248 -13.28 2.93 1.34
C CYS A 248 -12.92 4.31 0.79
N GLY A 249 -13.41 5.37 1.43
CA GLY A 249 -13.14 6.76 1.03
C GLY A 249 -11.89 7.35 1.67
N GLU A 250 -11.24 6.65 2.60
CA GLU A 250 -10.07 7.13 3.34
C GLU A 250 -8.75 6.69 2.68
N THR A 251 -8.64 5.41 2.36
CA THR A 251 -7.38 4.83 1.84
C THR A 251 -6.89 5.41 0.51
N PRO A 252 -7.73 5.93 -0.41
CA PRO A 252 -7.23 6.65 -1.59
C PRO A 252 -6.41 7.89 -1.24
N TYR A 253 -6.78 8.63 -0.19
CA TYR A 253 -6.00 9.79 0.29
C TYR A 253 -4.69 9.35 0.94
N ALA A 254 -4.74 8.35 1.84
CA ALA A 254 -3.54 7.79 2.46
C ALA A 254 -2.57 7.25 1.40
N LYS A 255 -3.07 6.53 0.38
CA LYS A 255 -2.28 6.09 -0.78
C LYS A 255 -1.63 7.26 -1.50
N LEU A 256 -2.38 8.31 -1.83
CA LEU A 256 -1.83 9.50 -2.49
C LEU A 256 -0.71 10.14 -1.67
N VAL A 257 -0.90 10.28 -0.36
CA VAL A 257 0.14 10.81 0.54
C VAL A 257 1.40 9.93 0.49
N THR A 258 1.26 8.60 0.46
CA THR A 258 2.42 7.70 0.31
C THR A 258 3.09 7.80 -1.05
N GLN A 259 2.34 8.06 -2.13
CA GLN A 259 2.91 8.30 -3.46
C GLN A 259 3.74 9.59 -3.51
N LEU A 260 3.41 10.58 -2.69
CA LEU A 260 4.08 11.89 -2.65
C LEU A 260 5.25 11.93 -1.67
N PHE A 261 5.10 11.28 -0.51
CA PHE A 261 6.00 11.46 0.64
C PHE A 261 6.42 10.14 1.30
N GLY A 262 5.89 9.00 0.86
CA GLY A 262 5.99 7.72 1.56
C GLY A 262 7.42 7.24 1.79
N ASP A 263 8.35 7.61 0.92
CA ASP A 263 9.77 7.26 1.04
C ASP A 263 10.49 7.91 2.25
N ARG A 264 9.86 8.89 2.88
CA ARG A 264 10.45 9.70 3.96
C ARG A 264 9.45 10.12 5.04
N MET A 265 8.30 9.49 5.14
CA MET A 265 7.27 9.89 6.11
C MET A 265 7.21 8.97 7.32
N TYR A 266 6.90 9.58 8.46
CA TYR A 266 6.51 8.89 9.68
C TYR A 266 5.00 9.06 9.86
N VAL A 267 4.34 8.00 10.29
CA VAL A 267 2.90 7.99 10.56
C VAL A 267 2.67 7.69 12.04
N ALA A 268 2.26 8.72 12.79
CA ALA A 268 1.73 8.55 14.13
C ALA A 268 0.23 8.31 14.01
N ASN A 269 -0.18 7.07 14.15
CA ASN A 269 -1.58 6.66 13.98
C ASN A 269 -2.27 6.53 15.34
N ALA A 270 -3.59 6.73 15.37
CA ALA A 270 -4.44 6.48 16.52
C ALA A 270 -5.43 5.35 16.22
N THR A 271 -5.93 4.71 17.27
CA THR A 271 -6.91 3.63 17.13
C THR A 271 -8.16 4.08 16.39
N GLY A 272 -8.48 3.38 15.32
CA GLY A 272 -9.61 3.65 14.43
C GLY A 272 -9.53 2.76 13.19
N CYS A 273 -10.21 3.13 12.10
CA CYS A 273 -10.14 2.40 10.83
C CYS A 273 -8.69 2.31 10.30
N SER A 274 -7.91 3.38 10.44
CA SER A 274 -6.53 3.43 9.97
C SER A 274 -5.59 2.48 10.73
N SER A 275 -5.85 2.16 11.99
CA SER A 275 -5.13 1.12 12.71
C SER A 275 -5.50 -0.28 12.21
N ILE A 276 -6.78 -0.48 11.85
CA ILE A 276 -7.26 -1.79 11.40
C ILE A 276 -6.77 -2.10 9.99
N TRP A 277 -6.95 -1.21 9.02
CA TRP A 277 -6.46 -1.46 7.67
C TRP A 277 -4.95 -1.23 7.50
N GLY A 278 -4.29 -0.48 8.40
CA GLY A 278 -2.87 -0.16 8.33
C GLY A 278 -1.95 -1.09 9.11
N GLY A 279 -2.45 -1.71 10.19
CA GLY A 279 -1.66 -2.54 11.11
C GLY A 279 -2.33 -3.84 11.53
N SER A 280 -3.23 -4.39 10.72
CA SER A 280 -3.88 -5.67 10.98
C SER A 280 -2.93 -6.84 10.76
N ALA A 281 -2.15 -7.20 11.80
CA ALA A 281 -1.37 -8.42 11.76
C ALA A 281 -2.25 -9.63 11.34
N PRO A 282 -1.73 -10.58 10.57
CA PRO A 282 -0.31 -10.76 10.24
C PRO A 282 0.20 -10.01 9.00
N SER A 283 -0.61 -9.19 8.34
CA SER A 283 -0.20 -8.49 7.12
C SER A 283 -0.02 -6.98 7.31
N THR A 284 0.92 -6.41 6.57
CA THR A 284 1.26 -4.98 6.57
C THR A 284 1.07 -4.40 5.18
N PRO A 285 0.15 -3.45 4.97
CA PRO A 285 -0.11 -2.86 3.66
C PRO A 285 0.86 -1.72 3.29
N TYR A 286 1.51 -1.10 4.28
CA TYR A 286 2.59 -0.17 4.00
C TYR A 286 3.81 -0.92 3.47
N THR A 287 4.39 -0.44 2.37
CA THR A 287 5.48 -1.11 1.65
C THR A 287 6.63 -0.16 1.38
N VAL A 288 7.68 -0.67 0.76
CA VAL A 288 8.88 0.09 0.43
C VAL A 288 9.07 0.19 -1.09
N ASN A 289 9.80 1.23 -1.52
CA ASN A 289 10.24 1.37 -2.89
C ASN A 289 11.47 0.47 -3.19
N LYS A 290 11.98 0.52 -4.43
CA LYS A 290 13.16 -0.26 -4.85
C LYS A 290 14.44 0.05 -4.07
N LYS A 291 14.49 1.18 -3.35
CA LYS A 291 15.61 1.57 -2.48
C LYS A 291 15.43 1.10 -1.03
N GLY A 292 14.35 0.37 -0.73
CA GLY A 292 14.03 -0.07 0.64
C GLY A 292 13.44 1.03 1.53
N GLN A 293 13.00 2.15 0.95
CA GLN A 293 12.44 3.28 1.68
C GLN A 293 10.92 3.24 1.63
N GLY A 294 10.27 3.47 2.76
CA GLY A 294 8.81 3.50 2.88
C GLY A 294 8.35 4.12 4.19
N PRO A 295 7.04 4.28 4.39
CA PRO A 295 6.50 4.85 5.61
C PRO A 295 6.90 4.04 6.85
N ALA A 296 7.36 4.74 7.88
CA ALA A 296 7.43 4.18 9.23
C ALA A 296 6.09 4.44 9.92
N TRP A 297 5.33 3.39 10.20
CA TRP A 297 4.01 3.46 10.78
C TRP A 297 4.02 2.91 12.21
N GLU A 298 3.45 3.66 13.11
CA GLU A 298 3.30 3.28 14.51
C GLU A 298 1.92 3.67 14.99
N ASN A 299 1.31 2.84 15.87
CA ASN A 299 -0.02 3.09 16.40
C ASN A 299 0.01 3.33 17.91
N SER A 300 -0.80 4.27 18.34
CA SER A 300 -1.07 4.53 19.75
C SER A 300 -2.58 4.46 20.04
N LEU A 301 -2.96 4.66 21.29
CA LEU A 301 -4.37 4.75 21.67
C LEU A 301 -4.96 6.06 21.17
N PHE A 302 -6.28 6.08 21.00
CA PHE A 302 -6.99 7.30 20.58
C PHE A 302 -6.79 8.44 21.58
N GLU A 303 -6.73 8.12 22.87
CA GLU A 303 -6.64 9.05 23.97
C GLU A 303 -5.30 9.79 24.03
N ASP A 304 -4.22 9.20 23.53
CA ASP A 304 -2.86 9.77 23.60
C ASP A 304 -2.28 10.11 22.22
N ALA A 305 -3.11 10.12 21.19
CA ALA A 305 -2.68 10.34 19.80
C ALA A 305 -1.94 11.67 19.58
N ALA A 306 -2.38 12.73 20.26
CA ALA A 306 -1.76 14.05 20.16
C ALA A 306 -0.35 14.07 20.78
N GLU A 307 -0.20 13.51 21.97
CA GLU A 307 1.09 13.41 22.69
C GLU A 307 2.06 12.52 21.94
N PHE A 308 1.58 11.39 21.43
CA PHE A 308 2.38 10.47 20.64
C PHE A 308 2.92 11.13 19.37
N GLY A 309 2.05 11.76 18.57
CA GLY A 309 2.46 12.47 17.36
C GLY A 309 3.40 13.64 17.65
N TYR A 310 3.16 14.37 18.75
CA TYR A 310 4.05 15.43 19.18
C TYR A 310 5.43 14.89 19.59
N GLY A 311 5.47 13.79 20.33
CA GLY A 311 6.72 13.12 20.73
C GLY A 311 7.55 12.66 19.54
N MET A 312 6.92 12.04 18.52
CA MET A 312 7.58 11.66 17.28
C MET A 312 8.15 12.89 16.55
N ASN A 313 7.39 13.97 16.45
CA ASN A 313 7.84 15.21 15.80
C ASN A 313 9.02 15.84 16.55
N LEU A 314 9.01 15.84 17.89
CA LEU A 314 10.13 16.31 18.70
C LEU A 314 11.38 15.48 18.45
N ALA A 315 11.27 14.16 18.43
CA ALA A 315 12.39 13.26 18.18
C ALA A 315 13.01 13.50 16.78
N VAL A 316 12.19 13.65 15.75
CA VAL A 316 12.67 13.96 14.40
C VAL A 316 13.36 15.32 14.36
N ASN A 317 12.80 16.35 15.00
CA ASN A 317 13.39 17.68 15.03
C ASN A 317 14.74 17.71 15.78
N GLN A 318 14.85 16.99 16.89
CA GLN A 318 16.11 16.86 17.62
C GLN A 318 17.18 16.15 16.79
N ARG A 319 16.82 15.07 16.09
CA ARG A 319 17.74 14.36 15.19
C ARG A 319 18.21 15.26 14.04
N ARG A 320 17.30 16.04 13.46
CA ARG A 320 17.64 17.01 12.40
C ARG A 320 18.57 18.11 12.93
N ALA A 321 18.29 18.66 14.10
CA ALA A 321 19.17 19.67 14.72
C ALA A 321 20.58 19.11 14.95
N LYS A 322 20.67 17.88 15.47
CA LYS A 322 21.95 17.21 15.67
C LYS A 322 22.71 16.97 14.36
N LEU A 323 22.00 16.53 13.29
CA LEU A 323 22.60 16.35 11.97
C LEU A 323 23.16 17.68 11.42
N ILE A 324 22.45 18.79 11.63
CA ILE A 324 22.92 20.12 11.23
C ILE A 324 24.25 20.44 11.94
N GLU A 325 24.32 20.26 13.26
CA GLU A 325 25.55 20.49 14.05
C GLU A 325 26.71 19.59 13.58
N GLU A 326 26.43 18.33 13.23
CA GLU A 326 27.42 17.37 12.72
C GLU A 326 27.96 17.80 11.35
N VAL A 327 27.08 18.25 10.42
CA VAL A 327 27.51 18.75 9.10
C VAL A 327 28.26 20.08 9.23
N GLU A 328 27.82 20.99 10.10
CA GLU A 328 28.57 22.23 10.40
C GLU A 328 29.95 21.93 10.93
N THR A 329 30.07 20.96 11.85
CA THR A 329 31.35 20.50 12.40
C THR A 329 32.23 19.91 11.31
N LEU A 330 31.69 19.03 10.46
CA LEU A 330 32.40 18.43 9.34
C LEU A 330 32.96 19.50 8.39
N CYS A 331 32.16 20.51 8.05
CA CYS A 331 32.59 21.62 7.20
C CYS A 331 33.69 22.49 7.81
N GLY A 332 33.90 22.41 9.14
CA GLY A 332 34.92 23.16 9.87
C GLY A 332 36.22 22.39 10.13
N LEU A 333 36.31 21.11 9.74
CA LEU A 333 37.50 20.29 9.96
C LEU A 333 38.60 20.63 8.93
N ASP A 334 39.81 20.84 9.39
CA ASP A 334 40.97 21.21 8.55
C ASP A 334 41.39 20.08 7.55
N PHE A 335 40.97 18.85 7.81
CA PHE A 335 41.27 17.69 6.96
C PHE A 335 40.10 17.22 6.10
N ALA A 336 38.95 17.92 6.14
CA ALA A 336 37.80 17.55 5.34
C ALA A 336 38.08 17.85 3.85
N ASP A 337 37.67 16.92 3.00
CA ASP A 337 37.76 17.06 1.55
C ASP A 337 36.96 18.29 1.07
N GLU A 338 37.54 19.08 0.14
CA GLU A 338 36.93 20.30 -0.37
C GLU A 338 35.53 20.03 -0.99
N ASP A 339 35.35 18.90 -1.66
CA ASP A 339 34.08 18.52 -2.28
C ASP A 339 33.03 18.18 -1.23
N ILE A 340 33.40 17.49 -0.14
CA ILE A 340 32.52 17.20 1.00
C ILE A 340 32.11 18.51 1.69
N VAL A 341 33.07 19.43 1.93
CA VAL A 341 32.78 20.74 2.53
C VAL A 341 31.82 21.55 1.66
N ALA A 342 32.05 21.57 0.34
CA ALA A 342 31.17 22.25 -0.61
C ALA A 342 29.76 21.66 -0.62
N ALA A 343 29.63 20.32 -0.64
CA ALA A 343 28.35 19.64 -0.58
C ALA A 343 27.62 19.85 0.75
N GLY A 344 28.34 19.80 1.87
CA GLY A 344 27.81 20.10 3.21
C GLY A 344 27.23 21.51 3.32
N LYS A 345 27.95 22.52 2.85
CA LYS A 345 27.46 23.90 2.80
C LYS A 345 26.24 24.04 1.89
N ALA A 346 26.26 23.39 0.72
CA ALA A 346 25.12 23.39 -0.20
C ALA A 346 23.86 22.74 0.44
N TRP A 347 24.02 21.64 1.19
CA TRP A 347 22.93 21.03 1.92
C TRP A 347 22.42 21.93 3.06
N LEU A 348 23.30 22.53 3.86
CA LEU A 348 22.92 23.45 4.93
C LEU A 348 22.11 24.64 4.42
N GLU A 349 22.45 25.18 3.25
CA GLU A 349 21.73 26.29 2.62
C GLU A 349 20.36 25.87 2.06
N ASN A 350 20.23 24.64 1.58
CA ASN A 350 19.04 24.17 0.88
C ASN A 350 18.20 23.16 1.67
N ARG A 351 18.54 22.83 2.92
CA ARG A 351 17.89 21.80 3.73
C ARG A 351 16.38 22.00 3.92
N ASP A 352 15.92 23.25 3.89
CA ASP A 352 14.51 23.62 4.04
C ASP A 352 13.81 23.87 2.69
N ASP A 353 14.51 23.75 1.57
CA ASP A 353 13.93 23.85 0.23
C ASP A 353 13.44 22.47 -0.24
N PRO A 354 12.10 22.26 -0.40
CA PRO A 354 11.54 20.96 -0.78
C PRO A 354 12.05 20.37 -2.11
N ALA A 355 12.51 21.20 -3.01
CA ALA A 355 13.01 20.78 -4.32
C ALA A 355 14.49 20.40 -4.29
N LYS A 356 15.28 21.11 -3.50
CA LYS A 356 16.75 21.02 -3.51
C LYS A 356 17.33 20.20 -2.37
N SER A 357 16.61 20.08 -1.22
CA SER A 357 17.16 19.43 -0.04
C SER A 357 17.52 17.97 -0.30
N ARG A 358 16.73 17.29 -1.11
CA ARG A 358 17.01 15.90 -1.52
C ARG A 358 18.27 15.79 -2.38
N GLU A 359 18.36 16.61 -3.46
CA GLU A 359 19.48 16.59 -4.38
C GLU A 359 20.80 16.88 -3.66
N THR A 360 20.81 17.92 -2.82
CA THR A 360 22.00 18.30 -2.04
C THR A 360 22.35 17.27 -0.97
N GLY A 361 21.33 16.65 -0.33
CA GLY A 361 21.53 15.58 0.63
C GLY A 361 22.09 14.32 -0.01
N ASP A 362 21.50 13.84 -1.10
CA ASP A 362 21.98 12.66 -1.84
C ASP A 362 23.44 12.85 -2.29
N LYS A 363 23.81 14.04 -2.75
CA LYS A 363 25.18 14.36 -3.13
C LYS A 363 26.14 14.32 -1.94
N LEU A 364 25.76 14.90 -0.80
CA LEU A 364 26.58 14.89 0.41
C LEU A 364 26.80 13.45 0.91
N VAL A 365 25.73 12.66 0.97
CA VAL A 365 25.80 11.24 1.39
C VAL A 365 26.74 10.44 0.47
N ALA A 366 26.60 10.58 -0.85
CA ALA A 366 27.43 9.86 -1.80
C ALA A 366 28.93 10.20 -1.65
N LEU A 367 29.27 11.47 -1.44
CA LEU A 367 30.66 11.88 -1.21
C LEU A 367 31.24 11.35 0.11
N ILE A 368 30.43 11.33 1.17
CA ILE A 368 30.85 10.78 2.45
C ILE A 368 31.01 9.26 2.36
N GLU A 369 30.11 8.55 1.70
CA GLU A 369 30.23 7.09 1.49
C GLU A 369 31.46 6.72 0.66
N ASP A 370 31.76 7.50 -0.39
CA ASP A 370 32.98 7.33 -1.20
C ASP A 370 34.25 7.59 -0.38
N PHE A 371 34.25 8.64 0.42
CA PHE A 371 35.36 8.95 1.34
C PHE A 371 35.62 7.80 2.31
N PHE A 372 34.58 7.24 2.95
CA PHE A 372 34.71 6.12 3.86
C PHE A 372 35.15 4.81 3.16
N ALA A 373 34.75 4.62 1.90
CA ALA A 373 35.17 3.43 1.12
C ALA A 373 36.67 3.44 0.81
N HIS A 374 37.30 4.60 0.77
CA HIS A 374 38.73 4.77 0.40
C HIS A 374 39.66 5.05 1.58
N GLN A 375 39.10 5.32 2.77
CA GLN A 375 39.88 5.55 4.00
C GLN A 375 39.51 4.51 5.05
N ASP A 376 40.51 3.88 5.63
CA ASP A 376 40.30 2.94 6.76
C ASP A 376 40.04 3.75 8.04
N LEU A 377 38.79 4.13 8.22
CA LEU A 377 38.29 4.84 9.40
C LEU A 377 37.59 3.88 10.37
N THR A 378 37.72 2.55 10.15
CA THR A 378 37.09 1.50 10.95
C THR A 378 37.44 1.65 12.42
N GLY A 379 36.43 1.76 13.27
CA GLY A 379 36.58 1.92 14.73
C GLY A 379 36.91 3.34 15.19
N THR A 380 36.81 4.33 14.31
CA THR A 380 36.94 5.74 14.73
C THR A 380 35.61 6.26 15.31
N PRO A 381 35.63 7.20 16.27
CA PRO A 381 34.43 7.84 16.79
C PRO A 381 33.57 8.50 15.70
N PHE A 382 34.16 8.87 14.58
CA PHE A 382 33.47 9.48 13.45
C PHE A 382 32.65 8.46 12.67
N GLU A 383 33.19 7.26 12.43
CA GLU A 383 32.44 6.15 11.82
C GLU A 383 31.24 5.77 12.70
N GLU A 384 31.44 5.62 14.01
CA GLU A 384 30.37 5.29 14.95
C GLU A 384 29.27 6.35 14.94
N GLN A 385 29.62 7.65 14.93
CA GLN A 385 28.65 8.75 14.84
C GLN A 385 27.91 8.79 13.52
N TRP A 386 28.62 8.57 12.40
CA TRP A 386 28.01 8.55 11.08
C TRP A 386 27.03 7.37 10.91
N LEU A 387 27.41 6.17 11.34
CA LEU A 387 26.54 5.00 11.32
C LEU A 387 25.31 5.18 12.23
N ALA A 388 25.49 5.84 13.39
CA ALA A 388 24.41 6.09 14.33
C ALA A 388 23.42 7.15 13.85
N ASN A 389 23.86 8.22 13.22
CA ASN A 389 23.09 9.42 12.95
C ASN A 389 22.95 9.75 11.45
N GLY A 390 23.99 9.58 10.65
CA GLY A 390 24.03 9.97 9.24
C GLY A 390 23.17 9.09 8.34
N LYS A 391 23.34 7.76 8.39
CA LYS A 391 22.56 6.81 7.56
C LYS A 391 21.07 6.76 7.86
N LYS A 392 20.65 7.20 9.05
CA LYS A 392 19.24 7.18 9.47
C LYS A 392 18.48 8.47 9.17
N CYS A 393 19.15 9.51 8.73
CA CYS A 393 18.57 10.83 8.48
C CYS A 393 18.65 11.27 7.00
N GLY A 394 19.28 10.46 6.16
CA GLY A 394 19.42 10.71 4.73
C GLY A 394 18.22 10.32 3.90
#